data_f2840bfb064d222b54f54754f02e5c64
#
_entry.id   f2840bfb064d222b54f54754f02e5c64
#
_cell.length_a   1.000
_cell.length_b   1.000
_cell.length_c   1.000
_cell.angle_alpha   90.00
_cell.angle_beta   90.00
_cell.angle_gamma   90.00
#
_symmetry.space_group_name_H-M   'P 1'
#
loop_
_entity.id
_entity.type
_entity.pdbx_description
1 polymer ?
#
loop_
_entity_poly.entity_id
_entity_poly.type
_entity_poly.pdbx_seq_one_letter_code
_entity_poly.pdbx_strand_id
1 'polypeptide(L)'
;DNLVWIDHHVCSVQLVEQHLELVSVKGVLDMRYSAAALVYTWFHKGAARIPYWIQLVSDYDTWAKQLVDTDAFNYGMLASDWSVESDLWESLTDDVTMNIVRKGESVLEYIKQRSKSHLKSYGFVTEFAGYKCLAVNSRYESSMIFDSVRNQYPVCVMFEFTGRCWKYSLYT
;
A
#
# COMPACT_ATOMS: atom_id res chain seq x y z
N ASP A 1 -14.40 -20.38 -23.87
CA ASP A 1 -14.20 -19.80 -22.54
C ASP A 1 -12.87 -19.06 -22.50
N ASN A 2 -12.96 -17.72 -22.57
CA ASN A 2 -11.78 -16.85 -22.68
C ASN A 2 -11.49 -16.09 -21.38
N LEU A 3 -12.00 -16.58 -20.24
CA LEU A 3 -11.75 -15.99 -18.94
C LEU A 3 -10.45 -16.53 -18.34
N VAL A 4 -9.59 -15.61 -17.85
CA VAL A 4 -8.45 -15.91 -17.00
C VAL A 4 -8.63 -15.11 -15.72
N TRP A 5 -8.66 -15.78 -14.58
CA TRP A 5 -8.83 -15.14 -13.27
C TRP A 5 -7.50 -15.12 -12.52
N ILE A 6 -6.96 -13.92 -12.33
CA ILE A 6 -5.69 -13.72 -11.60
C ILE A 6 -5.98 -12.74 -10.47
N ASP A 7 -5.81 -13.18 -9.22
CA ASP A 7 -6.12 -12.37 -8.05
C ASP A 7 -5.32 -12.81 -6.81
N HIS A 8 -5.22 -11.94 -5.81
CA HIS A 8 -4.53 -12.19 -4.55
C HIS A 8 -5.41 -11.92 -3.31
N HIS A 9 -6.65 -11.50 -3.50
CA HIS A 9 -7.55 -11.19 -2.38
C HIS A 9 -8.04 -12.47 -1.69
N VAL A 10 -8.07 -12.45 -0.37
CA VAL A 10 -8.57 -13.57 0.45
C VAL A 10 -10.02 -13.93 0.11
N CYS A 11 -10.85 -12.92 -0.21
CA CYS A 11 -12.25 -13.17 -0.60
C CYS A 11 -12.36 -13.98 -1.89
N SER A 12 -11.47 -13.81 -2.85
CA SER A 12 -11.44 -14.60 -4.09
C SER A 12 -11.07 -16.05 -3.83
N VAL A 13 -10.09 -16.29 -2.95
CA VAL A 13 -9.74 -17.65 -2.51
C VAL A 13 -10.92 -18.32 -1.80
N GLN A 14 -11.55 -17.61 -0.85
CA GLN A 14 -12.73 -18.12 -0.13
C GLN A 14 -13.93 -18.39 -1.06
N LEU A 15 -14.10 -17.55 -2.10
CA LEU A 15 -15.16 -17.75 -3.08
C LEU A 15 -14.98 -19.07 -3.85
N VAL A 16 -13.75 -19.39 -4.25
CA VAL A 16 -13.44 -20.68 -4.93
C VAL A 16 -13.64 -21.86 -3.99
N GLU A 17 -13.29 -21.73 -2.71
CA GLU A 17 -13.52 -22.79 -1.71
C GLU A 17 -15.02 -23.07 -1.49
N GLN A 18 -15.88 -22.04 -1.59
CA GLN A 18 -17.33 -22.14 -1.44
C GLN A 18 -18.03 -22.61 -2.73
N HIS A 19 -17.41 -22.39 -3.88
CA HIS A 19 -17.96 -22.63 -5.21
C HIS A 19 -17.00 -23.48 -6.04
N LEU A 20 -17.02 -24.80 -5.84
CA LEU A 20 -16.08 -25.74 -6.47
C LEU A 20 -16.14 -25.72 -8.01
N GLU A 21 -17.25 -25.29 -8.60
CA GLU A 21 -17.35 -25.09 -10.03
C GLU A 21 -16.39 -24.03 -10.57
N LEU A 22 -15.96 -23.08 -9.73
CA LEU A 22 -14.98 -22.05 -10.08
C LEU A 22 -13.54 -22.57 -10.16
N VAL A 23 -13.25 -23.73 -9.59
CA VAL A 23 -11.90 -24.36 -9.65
C VAL A 23 -11.46 -24.62 -11.10
N SER A 24 -12.41 -24.82 -12.01
CA SER A 24 -12.13 -25.02 -13.44
C SER A 24 -11.78 -23.74 -14.19
N VAL A 25 -11.96 -22.56 -13.58
CA VAL A 25 -11.61 -21.28 -14.22
C VAL A 25 -10.09 -21.18 -14.33
N LYS A 26 -9.62 -20.92 -15.55
CA LYS A 26 -8.20 -20.76 -15.82
C LYS A 26 -7.65 -19.52 -15.11
N GLY A 27 -6.53 -19.65 -14.42
CA GLY A 27 -5.92 -18.51 -13.72
C GLY A 27 -4.99 -18.90 -12.59
N VAL A 28 -4.74 -17.95 -11.70
CA VAL A 28 -3.97 -18.14 -10.47
C VAL A 28 -4.53 -17.27 -9.35
N LEU A 29 -4.73 -17.86 -8.19
CA LEU A 29 -5.10 -17.19 -6.94
C LEU A 29 -3.98 -17.44 -5.93
N ASP A 30 -3.24 -16.39 -5.53
CA ASP A 30 -2.13 -16.54 -4.58
C ASP A 30 -1.94 -15.27 -3.76
N MET A 31 -2.25 -15.32 -2.47
CA MET A 31 -2.17 -14.19 -1.54
C MET A 31 -0.73 -13.74 -1.22
N ARG A 32 0.29 -14.51 -1.62
CA ARG A 32 1.70 -14.18 -1.34
C ARG A 32 2.26 -13.09 -2.25
N TYR A 33 1.59 -12.81 -3.36
CA TYR A 33 2.03 -11.87 -4.38
C TYR A 33 0.89 -10.91 -4.75
N SER A 34 1.23 -9.72 -5.19
CA SER A 34 0.22 -8.81 -5.75
C SER A 34 -0.33 -9.31 -7.09
N ALA A 35 -1.49 -8.80 -7.47
CA ALA A 35 -2.05 -9.08 -8.80
C ALA A 35 -1.07 -8.72 -9.92
N ALA A 36 -0.30 -7.63 -9.80
CA ALA A 36 0.71 -7.23 -10.78
C ALA A 36 1.80 -8.29 -10.96
N ALA A 37 2.32 -8.85 -9.86
CA ALA A 37 3.34 -9.91 -9.92
C ALA A 37 2.77 -11.22 -10.49
N LEU A 38 1.55 -11.57 -10.13
CA LEU A 38 0.87 -12.76 -10.66
C LEU A 38 0.60 -12.63 -12.16
N VAL A 39 0.12 -11.49 -12.62
CA VAL A 39 -0.11 -11.21 -14.06
C VAL A 39 1.21 -11.28 -14.82
N TYR A 40 2.26 -10.61 -14.32
CA TYR A 40 3.57 -10.69 -14.96
C TYR A 40 4.05 -12.14 -15.09
N THR A 41 4.01 -12.91 -14.02
CA THR A 41 4.45 -14.32 -14.01
C THR A 41 3.60 -15.18 -14.95
N TRP A 42 2.29 -14.91 -15.01
CA TRP A 42 1.38 -15.64 -15.89
C TRP A 42 1.72 -15.47 -17.38
N PHE A 43 1.97 -14.25 -17.81
CA PHE A 43 2.24 -13.95 -19.23
C PHE A 43 3.71 -14.13 -19.62
N HIS A 44 4.64 -14.03 -18.68
CA HIS A 44 6.08 -14.18 -18.91
C HIS A 44 6.61 -15.49 -18.37
N LYS A 45 5.93 -16.61 -18.69
CA LYS A 45 6.36 -17.96 -18.28
C LYS A 45 7.78 -18.23 -18.77
N GLY A 46 8.70 -18.51 -17.83
CA GLY A 46 10.11 -18.74 -18.12
C GLY A 46 11.00 -17.48 -18.05
N ALA A 47 10.45 -16.31 -17.73
CA ALA A 47 11.27 -15.14 -17.40
C ALA A 47 12.15 -15.45 -16.18
N ALA A 48 13.44 -15.14 -16.28
CA ALA A 48 14.41 -15.45 -15.24
C ALA A 48 14.19 -14.64 -13.96
N ARG A 49 13.52 -13.47 -14.04
CA ARG A 49 13.33 -12.56 -12.92
C ARG A 49 12.11 -11.66 -13.14
N ILE A 50 11.36 -11.44 -12.07
CA ILE A 50 10.34 -10.38 -12.01
C ILE A 50 11.06 -9.02 -11.96
N PRO A 51 10.71 -8.04 -12.80
CA PRO A 51 11.28 -6.69 -12.76
C PRO A 51 11.21 -6.08 -11.36
N TYR A 52 12.23 -5.30 -10.98
CA TYR A 52 12.35 -4.80 -9.62
C TYR A 52 11.17 -3.89 -9.22
N TRP A 53 10.69 -3.05 -10.12
CA TRP A 53 9.53 -2.22 -9.86
C TRP A 53 8.25 -3.04 -9.56
N ILE A 54 8.04 -4.20 -10.21
CA ILE A 54 6.92 -5.10 -9.90
C ILE A 54 7.09 -5.72 -8.52
N GLN A 55 8.33 -6.07 -8.14
CA GLN A 55 8.61 -6.56 -6.79
C GLN A 55 8.27 -5.52 -5.74
N LEU A 56 8.63 -4.23 -5.95
CA LEU A 56 8.32 -3.11 -5.07
C LEU A 56 6.81 -2.88 -4.96
N VAL A 57 6.07 -2.93 -6.10
CA VAL A 57 4.60 -2.88 -6.10
C VAL A 57 4.02 -4.03 -5.29
N SER A 58 4.53 -5.25 -5.49
CA SER A 58 4.03 -6.43 -4.79
C SER A 58 4.28 -6.37 -3.29
N ASP A 59 5.47 -5.94 -2.88
CA ASP A 59 5.87 -5.80 -1.49
C ASP A 59 5.04 -4.72 -0.75
N TYR A 60 4.65 -3.66 -1.48
CA TYR A 60 3.75 -2.64 -0.94
C TYR A 60 2.30 -3.15 -0.83
N ASP A 61 1.78 -3.76 -1.89
CA ASP A 61 0.38 -4.16 -2.02
C ASP A 61 0.01 -5.29 -1.04
N THR A 62 0.91 -6.26 -0.86
CA THR A 62 0.77 -7.34 0.13
C THR A 62 1.13 -6.90 1.56
N TRP A 63 1.55 -5.64 1.75
CA TRP A 63 2.01 -5.09 3.03
C TRP A 63 3.18 -5.85 3.66
N ALA A 64 3.96 -6.58 2.86
CA ALA A 64 5.10 -7.37 3.32
C ALA A 64 6.25 -6.48 3.84
N LYS A 65 6.49 -5.33 3.19
CA LYS A 65 7.48 -4.31 3.58
C LYS A 65 8.88 -4.87 3.82
N GLN A 66 9.29 -5.84 3.00
CA GLN A 66 10.58 -6.51 3.11
C GLN A 66 11.69 -5.82 2.31
N LEU A 67 11.32 -5.09 1.26
CA LEU A 67 12.28 -4.39 0.40
C LEU A 67 12.46 -2.94 0.89
N VAL A 68 13.70 -2.52 1.01
CA VAL A 68 14.06 -1.20 1.57
C VAL A 68 13.48 -0.03 0.76
N ASP A 69 13.35 -0.21 -0.55
CA ASP A 69 12.92 0.84 -1.47
C ASP A 69 11.39 0.92 -1.65
N THR A 70 10.62 0.01 -1.03
CA THR A 70 9.17 -0.14 -1.26
C THR A 70 8.40 1.15 -1.00
N ASP A 71 8.56 1.76 0.17
CA ASP A 71 7.85 3.00 0.50
C ASP A 71 8.31 4.16 -0.37
N ALA A 72 9.62 4.28 -0.58
CA ALA A 72 10.18 5.31 -1.43
C ALA A 72 9.66 5.19 -2.87
N PHE A 73 9.64 4.00 -3.44
CA PHE A 73 9.09 3.77 -4.76
C PHE A 73 7.62 4.16 -4.85
N ASN A 74 6.79 3.73 -3.90
CA ASN A 74 5.36 4.06 -3.87
C ASN A 74 5.13 5.58 -3.84
N TYR A 75 5.82 6.31 -2.96
CA TYR A 75 5.70 7.77 -2.89
C TYR A 75 6.31 8.48 -4.11
N GLY A 76 7.34 7.92 -4.71
CA GLY A 76 7.90 8.39 -5.97
C GLY A 76 6.93 8.25 -7.14
N MET A 77 6.21 7.13 -7.22
CA MET A 77 5.12 6.92 -8.18
C MET A 77 3.99 7.92 -7.97
N LEU A 78 3.52 8.11 -6.73
CA LEU A 78 2.48 9.11 -6.40
C LEU A 78 2.89 10.54 -6.77
N ALA A 79 4.18 10.85 -6.77
CA ALA A 79 4.72 12.14 -7.18
C ALA A 79 5.05 12.22 -8.68
N SER A 80 4.69 11.20 -9.46
CA SER A 80 4.91 11.10 -10.91
C SER A 80 3.56 11.01 -11.63
N ASP A 81 3.55 11.14 -12.94
CA ASP A 81 2.37 10.81 -13.73
C ASP A 81 2.30 9.28 -13.86
N TRP A 82 1.42 8.66 -13.09
CA TRP A 82 1.16 7.22 -13.07
C TRP A 82 -0.22 6.86 -13.64
N SER A 83 -0.82 7.78 -14.41
CA SER A 83 -2.05 7.48 -15.16
C SER A 83 -1.83 6.27 -16.09
N VAL A 84 -2.90 5.57 -16.44
CA VAL A 84 -2.81 4.35 -17.28
C VAL A 84 -2.21 4.67 -18.65
N GLU A 85 -2.41 5.89 -19.13
CA GLU A 85 -1.92 6.40 -20.42
C GLU A 85 -0.48 6.95 -20.35
N SER A 86 0.16 6.95 -19.19
CA SER A 86 1.49 7.51 -19.04
C SER A 86 2.56 6.67 -19.73
N ASP A 87 3.43 7.31 -20.49
CA ASP A 87 4.63 6.71 -21.11
C ASP A 87 5.61 6.15 -20.07
N LEU A 88 5.41 6.48 -18.78
CA LEU A 88 6.21 5.96 -17.68
C LEU A 88 6.21 4.43 -17.66
N TRP A 89 5.06 3.81 -17.92
CA TRP A 89 4.91 2.34 -17.88
C TRP A 89 5.78 1.62 -18.91
N GLU A 90 5.96 2.21 -20.09
CA GLU A 90 6.80 1.64 -21.15
C GLU A 90 8.30 1.85 -20.87
N SER A 91 8.63 2.84 -20.04
CA SER A 91 10.01 3.23 -19.74
C SER A 91 10.59 2.61 -18.46
N LEU A 92 9.83 1.82 -17.70
CA LEU A 92 10.22 1.28 -16.38
C LEU A 92 11.35 0.24 -16.48
N THR A 93 12.56 0.74 -16.62
CA THR A 93 13.82 0.01 -16.43
C THR A 93 14.28 0.06 -14.96
N ASP A 94 15.33 -0.69 -14.60
CA ASP A 94 15.90 -0.62 -13.25
C ASP A 94 16.43 0.80 -12.94
N ASP A 95 17.02 1.50 -13.91
CA ASP A 95 17.50 2.88 -13.73
C ASP A 95 16.35 3.87 -13.50
N VAL A 96 15.28 3.76 -14.27
CA VAL A 96 14.08 4.59 -14.08
C VAL A 96 13.43 4.29 -12.73
N THR A 97 13.35 3.02 -12.36
CA THR A 97 12.87 2.59 -11.03
C THR A 97 13.66 3.26 -9.91
N MET A 98 15.00 3.25 -9.98
CA MET A 98 15.83 3.91 -8.98
C MET A 98 15.71 5.44 -8.98
N ASN A 99 15.41 6.07 -10.10
CA ASN A 99 15.11 7.50 -10.14
C ASN A 99 13.79 7.82 -9.42
N ILE A 100 12.78 6.97 -9.60
CA ILE A 100 11.50 7.08 -8.88
C ILE A 100 11.72 6.88 -7.37
N VAL A 101 12.52 5.92 -6.96
CA VAL A 101 12.90 5.69 -5.55
C VAL A 101 13.52 6.95 -4.95
N ARG A 102 14.55 7.54 -5.59
CA ARG A 102 15.20 8.77 -5.10
C ARG A 102 14.23 9.95 -4.97
N LYS A 103 13.30 10.09 -5.94
CA LYS A 103 12.24 11.09 -5.86
C LYS A 103 11.35 10.84 -4.63
N GLY A 104 10.97 9.59 -4.41
CA GLY A 104 10.12 9.19 -3.29
C GLY A 104 10.79 9.32 -1.93
N GLU A 105 12.10 9.11 -1.82
CA GLU A 105 12.86 9.37 -0.58
C GLU A 105 12.69 10.81 -0.10
N SER A 106 12.78 11.78 -1.03
CA SER A 106 12.57 13.20 -0.71
C SER A 106 11.14 13.50 -0.27
N VAL A 107 10.16 12.86 -0.91
CA VAL A 107 8.74 12.97 -0.53
C VAL A 107 8.49 12.37 0.85
N LEU A 108 9.05 11.19 1.12
CA LEU A 108 8.95 10.52 2.42
C LEU A 108 9.53 11.35 3.55
N GLU A 109 10.71 11.93 3.34
CA GLU A 109 11.35 12.78 4.35
C GLU A 109 10.46 13.99 4.67
N TYR A 110 9.92 14.65 3.65
CA TYR A 110 8.97 15.74 3.85
C TYR A 110 7.72 15.31 4.63
N ILE A 111 7.12 14.17 4.26
CA ILE A 111 5.94 13.64 4.93
C ILE A 111 6.25 13.32 6.40
N LYS A 112 7.37 12.68 6.70
CA LYS A 112 7.79 12.35 8.08
C LYS A 112 7.94 13.60 8.94
N GLN A 113 8.59 14.64 8.42
CA GLN A 113 8.78 15.91 9.13
C GLN A 113 7.43 16.61 9.36
N ARG A 114 6.58 16.66 8.33
CA ARG A 114 5.25 17.26 8.41
C ARG A 114 4.37 16.51 9.42
N SER A 115 4.32 15.19 9.35
CA SER A 115 3.53 14.33 10.24
C SER A 115 3.94 14.53 11.70
N LYS A 116 5.24 14.56 11.98
CA LYS A 116 5.77 14.83 13.32
C LYS A 116 5.35 16.21 13.84
N SER A 117 5.44 17.24 13.00
CA SER A 117 5.02 18.61 13.36
C SER A 117 3.52 18.70 13.60
N HIS A 118 2.72 18.07 12.73
CA HIS A 118 1.26 18.04 12.84
C HIS A 118 0.82 17.32 14.13
N LEU A 119 1.39 16.15 14.39
CA LEU A 119 1.08 15.39 15.61
C LEU A 119 1.43 16.16 16.88
N LYS A 120 2.59 16.85 16.89
CA LYS A 120 3.00 17.70 18.00
C LYS A 120 2.01 18.85 18.26
N SER A 121 1.44 19.44 17.22
CA SER A 121 0.58 20.62 17.32
C SER A 121 -0.89 20.28 17.59
N TYR A 122 -1.37 19.15 17.07
CA TYR A 122 -2.79 18.79 17.03
C TYR A 122 -3.10 17.43 17.68
N GLY A 123 -2.07 16.66 18.02
CA GLY A 123 -2.25 15.39 18.73
C GLY A 123 -2.63 15.61 20.19
N PHE A 124 -3.54 14.82 20.72
CA PHE A 124 -3.95 14.83 22.13
C PHE A 124 -4.21 13.42 22.64
N VAL A 125 -3.93 13.24 23.91
CA VAL A 125 -4.19 11.96 24.59
C VAL A 125 -5.64 11.94 25.06
N THR A 126 -6.32 10.84 24.78
CA THR A 126 -7.70 10.60 25.19
C THR A 126 -7.92 9.12 25.49
N GLU A 127 -9.16 8.74 25.73
CA GLU A 127 -9.59 7.36 25.90
C GLU A 127 -10.57 6.99 24.80
N PHE A 128 -10.38 5.82 24.19
CA PHE A 128 -11.28 5.26 23.20
C PHE A 128 -11.55 3.79 23.53
N ALA A 129 -12.82 3.42 23.74
CA ALA A 129 -13.25 2.08 24.13
C ALA A 129 -12.48 1.48 25.35
N GLY A 130 -12.15 2.30 26.35
CA GLY A 130 -11.40 1.89 27.55
C GLY A 130 -9.88 1.85 27.37
N TYR A 131 -9.35 2.19 26.19
CA TYR A 131 -7.92 2.23 25.92
C TYR A 131 -7.41 3.66 25.88
N LYS A 132 -6.28 3.91 26.57
CA LYS A 132 -5.55 5.18 26.42
C LYS A 132 -5.01 5.26 25.00
N CYS A 133 -5.39 6.29 24.26
CA CYS A 133 -5.01 6.49 22.87
C CYS A 133 -4.47 7.88 22.60
N LEU A 134 -3.67 8.02 21.55
CA LEU A 134 -3.30 9.30 20.97
C LEU A 134 -4.22 9.57 19.79
N ALA A 135 -4.94 10.69 19.81
CA ALA A 135 -5.87 11.08 18.75
C ALA A 135 -5.37 12.33 18.02
N VAL A 136 -5.66 12.42 16.73
CA VAL A 136 -5.35 13.60 15.92
C VAL A 136 -6.42 13.82 14.86
N ASN A 137 -6.80 15.10 14.65
CA ASN A 137 -7.62 15.47 13.51
C ASN A 137 -6.71 15.63 12.29
N SER A 138 -6.88 14.77 11.30
CA SER A 138 -6.14 14.84 10.04
C SER A 138 -6.89 14.15 8.91
N ARG A 139 -6.87 14.76 7.72
CA ARG A 139 -7.61 14.26 6.56
C ARG A 139 -6.73 13.48 5.57
N TYR A 140 -5.49 13.88 5.38
CA TYR A 140 -4.64 13.40 4.28
C TYR A 140 -3.41 12.63 4.74
N GLU A 141 -3.35 12.29 6.02
CA GLU A 141 -2.23 11.58 6.56
C GLU A 141 -2.49 10.06 6.51
N SER A 142 -1.43 9.29 6.26
CA SER A 142 -1.46 7.84 6.41
C SER A 142 -1.14 7.46 7.86
N SER A 143 -1.16 6.16 8.16
CA SER A 143 -0.71 5.63 9.47
C SER A 143 0.68 6.11 9.88
N MET A 144 1.51 6.55 8.93
CA MET A 144 2.86 7.10 9.17
C MET A 144 2.87 8.32 10.12
N ILE A 145 1.75 9.02 10.26
CA ILE A 145 1.65 10.12 11.23
C ILE A 145 1.97 9.65 12.65
N PHE A 146 1.70 8.38 12.96
CA PHE A 146 1.91 7.79 14.28
C PHE A 146 3.25 7.04 14.43
N ASP A 147 4.05 6.88 13.39
CA ASP A 147 5.27 6.05 13.43
C ASP A 147 6.23 6.44 14.55
N SER A 148 6.35 7.74 14.86
CA SER A 148 7.22 8.23 15.93
C SER A 148 6.72 7.92 17.34
N VAL A 149 5.47 7.50 17.50
CA VAL A 149 4.79 7.32 18.80
C VAL A 149 4.03 6.00 18.92
N ARG A 150 4.00 5.18 17.88
CA ARG A 150 3.22 3.94 17.78
C ARG A 150 3.42 3.03 19.01
N ASN A 151 4.65 2.88 19.49
CA ASN A 151 4.97 2.02 20.63
C ASN A 151 4.61 2.64 21.99
N GLN A 152 4.09 3.87 22.03
CA GLN A 152 3.75 4.57 23.30
C GLN A 152 2.27 4.43 23.63
N TYR A 153 1.45 4.05 22.67
CA TYR A 153 -0.01 3.95 22.82
C TYR A 153 -0.52 2.64 22.22
N PRO A 154 -1.38 1.91 22.93
CA PRO A 154 -1.97 0.67 22.39
C PRO A 154 -2.87 0.92 21.18
N VAL A 155 -3.43 2.12 21.06
CA VAL A 155 -4.26 2.55 19.93
C VAL A 155 -3.93 3.99 19.57
N CYS A 156 -3.81 4.27 18.29
CA CYS A 156 -3.77 5.62 17.74
C CYS A 156 -5.03 5.86 16.89
N VAL A 157 -5.60 7.06 16.99
CA VAL A 157 -6.87 7.41 16.34
C VAL A 157 -6.69 8.62 15.46
N MET A 158 -6.94 8.47 14.17
CA MET A 158 -7.07 9.61 13.27
C MET A 158 -8.55 9.81 12.95
N PHE A 159 -9.02 11.06 12.95
CA PHE A 159 -10.41 11.36 12.66
C PHE A 159 -10.54 12.61 11.80
N GLU A 160 -11.59 12.63 10.98
CA GLU A 160 -11.93 13.76 10.10
C GLU A 160 -13.44 13.91 9.95
N PHE A 161 -13.89 15.13 9.68
CA PHE A 161 -15.25 15.37 9.25
C PHE A 161 -15.33 15.46 7.72
N THR A 162 -16.13 14.58 7.10
CA THR A 162 -16.23 14.46 5.63
C THR A 162 -17.21 15.46 5.01
N GLY A 163 -17.84 16.34 5.80
CA GLY A 163 -18.95 17.19 5.40
C GLY A 163 -20.32 16.53 5.64
N ARG A 164 -20.36 15.22 5.91
CA ARG A 164 -21.60 14.46 6.19
C ARG A 164 -21.50 13.63 7.47
N CYS A 165 -20.36 13.01 7.71
CA CYS A 165 -20.14 12.16 8.87
C CYS A 165 -18.69 12.29 9.38
N TRP A 166 -18.49 11.87 10.62
CA TRP A 166 -17.16 11.68 11.17
C TRP A 166 -16.62 10.33 10.74
N LYS A 167 -15.43 10.33 10.16
CA LYS A 167 -14.66 9.13 9.84
C LYS A 167 -13.55 8.95 10.86
N TYR A 168 -13.41 7.73 11.37
CA TYR A 168 -12.35 7.34 12.29
C TYR A 168 -11.50 6.25 11.67
N SER A 169 -10.18 6.40 11.77
CA SER A 169 -9.21 5.36 11.38
C SER A 169 -8.42 4.97 12.63
N LEU A 170 -8.40 3.68 12.94
CA LEU A 170 -7.76 3.12 14.11
C LEU A 170 -6.49 2.38 13.70
N TYR A 171 -5.42 2.59 14.45
CA TYR A 171 -4.11 1.99 14.21
C TYR A 171 -3.59 1.37 15.51
N THR A 172 -3.13 0.12 15.44
CA THR A 172 -2.62 -0.68 16.56
C THR A 172 -1.17 -1.10 16.31
#